data_d75dcb0918cf6fbc3432ef38f77585b4
#
_entry.id   d75dcb0918cf6fbc3432ef38f77585b4
#
_cell.length_a   1.000
_cell.length_b   1.000
_cell.length_c   1.000
_cell.angle_alpha   90.00
_cell.angle_beta   90.00
_cell.angle_gamma   90.00
#
_symmetry.space_group_name_H-M   'P 1'
#
loop_
_entity.id
_entity.type
_entity.pdbx_description
1 polymer ?
#
loop_
_entity_poly.entity_id
_entity_poly.type
_entity_poly.pdbx_seq_one_letter_code
_entity_poly.pdbx_strand_id
1 'polypeptide(L)'
;MPPQEEVLAAELKVLQAMCTGTPEGTVWDKGMLLLGTYPFRDTVHQLVFDILQEINTDMPKIIRQQLARRLTNKGFPAVDTEKFLTPHELSTNEAVELMKKLREASGGEQRGDATLR
;
A
#
# COMPACT_ATOMS: atom_id res chain seq x y z
N MET A 1 -5.38 14.70 13.78
CA MET A 1 -4.86 14.38 12.44
C MET A 1 -3.38 14.11 12.49
N PRO A 2 -2.92 12.98 12.04
CA PRO A 2 -1.49 12.75 12.02
C PRO A 2 -0.80 13.63 11.00
N PRO A 3 0.46 14.00 11.24
CA PRO A 3 1.22 14.74 10.24
C PRO A 3 1.30 13.97 8.92
N GLN A 4 1.35 14.71 7.82
CA GLN A 4 1.43 14.08 6.53
C GLN A 4 2.65 13.17 6.39
N GLU A 5 3.77 13.56 7.01
CA GLU A 5 4.98 12.73 6.96
C GLU A 5 4.74 11.36 7.57
N GLU A 6 4.00 11.29 8.67
CA GLU A 6 3.68 10.00 9.28
C GLU A 6 2.78 9.18 8.39
N VAL A 7 1.81 9.84 7.74
CA VAL A 7 0.92 9.14 6.83
C VAL A 7 1.70 8.57 5.66
N LEU A 8 2.59 9.35 5.06
CA LEU A 8 3.40 8.88 3.94
C LEU A 8 4.31 7.73 4.36
N ALA A 9 4.92 7.82 5.55
CA ALA A 9 5.77 6.75 6.04
C ALA A 9 4.97 5.47 6.27
N ALA A 10 3.78 5.59 6.81
CA ALA A 10 2.92 4.43 7.03
C ALA A 10 2.49 3.81 5.71
N GLU A 11 2.15 4.63 4.72
CA GLU A 11 1.80 4.14 3.39
C GLU A 11 2.95 3.33 2.80
N LEU A 12 4.17 3.86 2.89
CA LEU A 12 5.33 3.16 2.38
C LEU A 12 5.52 1.82 3.07
N LYS A 13 5.40 1.80 4.39
CA LYS A 13 5.59 0.56 5.16
C LYS A 13 4.56 -0.51 4.78
N VAL A 14 3.29 -0.15 4.62
CA VAL A 14 2.30 -1.15 4.24
C VAL A 14 2.52 -1.64 2.83
N LEU A 15 2.94 -0.76 1.92
CA LEU A 15 3.26 -1.18 0.55
C LEU A 15 4.47 -2.10 0.53
N GLN A 16 5.51 -1.81 1.31
CA GLN A 16 6.65 -2.70 1.44
C GLN A 16 6.21 -4.07 1.94
N ALA A 17 5.34 -4.09 2.95
CA ALA A 17 4.84 -5.36 3.48
C ALA A 17 4.08 -6.14 2.42
N MET A 18 3.25 -5.47 1.64
CA MET A 18 2.50 -6.13 0.58
C MET A 18 3.41 -6.66 -0.52
N CYS A 19 4.47 -5.90 -0.86
CA CYS A 19 5.38 -6.30 -1.93
C CYS A 19 6.32 -7.42 -1.52
N THR A 20 6.74 -7.44 -0.26
CA THR A 20 7.76 -8.39 0.20
C THR A 20 7.20 -9.53 1.06
N GLY A 21 5.94 -9.40 1.47
CA GLY A 21 5.30 -10.40 2.31
C GLY A 21 5.67 -10.27 3.78
N THR A 22 5.00 -11.03 4.61
CA THR A 22 5.28 -11.11 6.04
C THR A 22 5.43 -12.58 6.42
N PRO A 23 6.08 -12.88 7.57
CA PRO A 23 6.26 -14.27 7.97
C PRO A 23 4.96 -15.08 8.06
N GLU A 24 3.87 -14.43 8.46
CA GLU A 24 2.58 -15.11 8.59
C GLU A 24 1.84 -15.23 7.26
N GLY A 25 2.28 -14.49 6.25
CA GLY A 25 1.54 -14.39 5.01
C GLY A 25 0.30 -13.53 5.15
N THR A 26 -0.58 -13.55 4.20
CA THR A 26 -1.89 -12.89 4.21
C THR A 26 -1.89 -11.36 4.20
N VAL A 27 -0.73 -10.72 4.34
CA VAL A 27 -0.69 -9.24 4.36
C VAL A 27 -1.21 -8.65 3.06
N TRP A 28 -0.93 -9.29 1.92
CA TRP A 28 -1.41 -8.82 0.63
C TRP A 28 -2.95 -8.83 0.59
N ASP A 29 -3.55 -9.94 1.03
CA ASP A 29 -5.00 -10.06 1.06
C ASP A 29 -5.64 -9.01 1.96
N LYS A 30 -5.04 -8.79 3.14
CA LYS A 30 -5.53 -7.78 4.07
C LYS A 30 -5.42 -6.38 3.47
N GLY A 31 -4.31 -6.11 2.78
CA GLY A 31 -4.12 -4.82 2.11
C GLY A 31 -5.18 -4.58 1.05
N MET A 32 -5.46 -5.59 0.23
CA MET A 32 -6.50 -5.44 -0.79
C MET A 32 -7.86 -5.16 -0.15
N LEU A 33 -8.16 -5.85 0.95
CA LEU A 33 -9.43 -5.67 1.64
C LEU A 33 -9.53 -4.29 2.30
N LEU A 34 -8.50 -3.91 3.04
CA LEU A 34 -8.55 -2.71 3.89
C LEU A 34 -8.24 -1.44 3.12
N LEU A 35 -7.41 -1.51 2.10
CA LEU A 35 -6.96 -0.33 1.36
C LEU A 35 -7.53 -0.22 -0.04
N GLY A 36 -8.45 -1.10 -0.40
CA GLY A 36 -9.02 -1.10 -1.75
C GLY A 36 -9.62 0.22 -2.17
N THR A 37 -10.23 0.94 -1.23
CA THR A 37 -10.83 2.25 -1.51
C THR A 37 -10.10 3.39 -0.81
N TYR A 38 -8.99 3.10 -0.16
CA TYR A 38 -8.21 4.12 0.54
C TYR A 38 -7.52 5.04 -0.48
N PRO A 39 -7.69 6.35 -0.38
CA PRO A 39 -7.00 7.28 -1.29
C PRO A 39 -5.61 7.59 -0.75
N PHE A 40 -4.60 6.94 -1.32
CA PHE A 40 -3.22 7.18 -0.90
C PHE A 40 -2.87 8.66 -1.08
N ARG A 41 -2.15 9.20 -0.12
CA ARG A 41 -1.76 10.62 -0.15
C ARG A 41 -0.67 10.88 -1.18
N ASP A 42 0.21 9.91 -1.40
CA ASP A 42 1.29 10.02 -2.37
C ASP A 42 0.84 9.39 -3.68
N THR A 43 0.97 10.16 -4.78
CA THR A 43 0.56 9.67 -6.09
C THR A 43 1.29 8.40 -6.48
N VAL A 44 2.59 8.31 -6.16
CA VAL A 44 3.36 7.11 -6.47
C VAL A 44 2.88 5.93 -5.63
N HIS A 45 2.54 6.16 -4.37
CA HIS A 45 2.00 5.10 -3.52
C HIS A 45 0.68 4.56 -4.09
N GLN A 46 -0.20 5.45 -4.53
CA GLN A 46 -1.46 5.03 -5.14
C GLN A 46 -1.18 4.21 -6.40
N LEU A 47 -0.24 4.66 -7.20
CA LEU A 47 0.13 3.97 -8.43
C LEU A 47 0.67 2.57 -8.15
N VAL A 48 1.54 2.44 -7.14
CA VAL A 48 2.07 1.14 -6.75
C VAL A 48 0.95 0.22 -6.28
N PHE A 49 0.04 0.73 -5.47
CA PHE A 49 -1.09 -0.08 -5.01
C PHE A 49 -1.96 -0.54 -6.19
N ASP A 50 -2.24 0.36 -7.13
CA ASP A 50 -3.02 0.01 -8.32
C ASP A 50 -2.34 -1.09 -9.12
N ILE A 51 -1.01 -1.01 -9.24
CA ILE A 51 -0.24 -2.04 -9.94
C ILE A 51 -0.31 -3.37 -9.20
N LEU A 52 -0.24 -3.35 -7.87
CA LEU A 52 -0.38 -4.57 -7.09
C LEU A 52 -1.73 -5.24 -7.35
N GLN A 53 -2.79 -4.44 -7.49
CA GLN A 53 -4.10 -4.99 -7.84
C GLN A 53 -4.09 -5.60 -9.24
N GLU A 54 -3.41 -4.97 -10.19
CA GLU A 54 -3.33 -5.49 -11.55
C GLU A 54 -2.57 -6.80 -11.61
N ILE A 55 -1.46 -6.88 -10.87
CA ILE A 55 -0.66 -8.11 -10.83
C ILE A 55 -1.46 -9.24 -10.19
N ASN A 56 -2.26 -8.92 -9.18
CA ASN A 56 -3.19 -9.82 -8.53
C ASN A 56 -2.53 -11.11 -8.02
N THR A 57 -1.40 -10.96 -7.37
CA THR A 57 -0.72 -12.07 -6.73
C THR A 57 0.03 -11.57 -5.51
N ASP A 58 0.16 -12.43 -4.51
CA ASP A 58 0.91 -12.12 -3.30
C ASP A 58 2.34 -12.66 -3.34
N MET A 59 2.77 -13.19 -4.48
CA MET A 59 4.10 -13.77 -4.61
C MET A 59 5.15 -12.67 -4.79
N PRO A 60 6.03 -12.47 -3.80
CA PRO A 60 6.99 -11.36 -3.87
C PRO A 60 7.88 -11.42 -5.11
N LYS A 61 8.24 -12.62 -5.54
CA LYS A 61 9.10 -12.77 -6.71
C LYS A 61 8.45 -12.23 -7.97
N ILE A 62 7.16 -12.49 -8.15
CA ILE A 62 6.42 -12.01 -9.32
C ILE A 62 6.24 -10.50 -9.22
N ILE A 63 5.91 -10.00 -8.02
CA ILE A 63 5.77 -8.58 -7.80
C ILE A 63 7.07 -7.86 -8.16
N ARG A 64 8.21 -8.38 -7.69
CA ARG A 64 9.51 -7.79 -7.99
C ARG A 64 9.77 -7.74 -9.50
N GLN A 65 9.41 -8.80 -10.21
CA GLN A 65 9.64 -8.86 -11.64
C GLN A 65 8.80 -7.87 -12.43
N GLN A 66 7.59 -7.58 -11.95
CA GLN A 66 6.63 -6.82 -12.74
C GLN A 66 6.50 -5.36 -12.35
N LEU A 67 6.87 -5.00 -11.11
CA LEU A 67 6.60 -3.66 -10.62
C LEU A 67 7.26 -2.57 -11.47
N ALA A 68 8.57 -2.69 -11.70
CA ALA A 68 9.30 -1.67 -12.46
C ALA A 68 8.78 -1.58 -13.88
N ARG A 69 8.52 -2.72 -14.51
CA ARG A 69 8.03 -2.73 -15.89
C ARG A 69 6.67 -2.05 -16.01
N ARG A 70 5.77 -2.35 -15.09
CA ARG A 70 4.44 -1.74 -15.13
C ARG A 70 4.47 -0.25 -14.83
N LEU A 71 5.35 0.18 -13.92
CA LEU A 71 5.54 1.60 -13.67
C LEU A 71 6.04 2.32 -14.92
N THR A 72 7.03 1.71 -15.61
CA THR A 72 7.54 2.28 -16.85
C THR A 72 6.42 2.39 -17.89
N ASN A 73 5.62 1.34 -18.03
CA ASN A 73 4.53 1.33 -18.99
C ASN A 73 3.47 2.41 -18.70
N LYS A 74 3.33 2.77 -17.43
CA LYS A 74 2.38 3.82 -17.04
C LYS A 74 2.99 5.22 -17.11
N GLY A 75 4.24 5.33 -17.54
CA GLY A 75 4.89 6.62 -17.71
C GLY A 75 5.73 7.06 -16.51
N PHE A 76 6.09 6.13 -15.63
CA PHE A 76 6.83 6.46 -14.42
C PHE A 76 8.12 5.65 -14.28
N PRO A 77 9.02 5.74 -15.29
CA PRO A 77 10.24 4.93 -15.24
C PRO A 77 11.25 5.37 -14.18
N ALA A 78 11.12 6.58 -13.67
CA ALA A 78 12.06 7.11 -12.68
C ALA A 78 11.72 6.75 -11.24
N VAL A 79 10.62 6.05 -11.00
CA VAL A 79 10.24 5.65 -9.65
C VAL A 79 11.23 4.63 -9.12
N ASP A 80 11.73 4.87 -7.90
CA ASP A 80 12.64 3.95 -7.24
C ASP A 80 11.85 2.78 -6.66
N THR A 81 11.81 1.68 -7.40
CA THR A 81 11.04 0.51 -6.97
C THR A 81 11.69 -0.20 -5.79
N GLU A 82 13.00 -0.06 -5.61
CA GLU A 82 13.68 -0.77 -4.52
C GLU A 82 13.17 -0.35 -3.15
N LYS A 83 12.72 0.88 -3.01
CA LYS A 83 12.20 1.29 -1.70
C LYS A 83 10.94 0.53 -1.32
N PHE A 84 10.19 0.02 -2.30
CA PHE A 84 9.01 -0.81 -2.03
C PHE A 84 9.37 -2.28 -1.89
N LEU A 85 10.53 -2.68 -2.39
CA LEU A 85 10.96 -4.07 -2.39
C LEU A 85 11.98 -4.37 -1.30
N THR A 86 12.32 -3.37 -0.49
CA THR A 86 13.25 -3.53 0.62
C THR A 86 12.57 -4.34 1.73
N PRO A 87 13.25 -5.35 2.28
CA PRO A 87 12.69 -6.11 3.39
C PRO A 87 12.37 -5.22 4.59
N HIS A 88 11.36 -5.62 5.33
CA HIS A 88 10.92 -4.89 6.53
C HIS A 88 10.73 -5.87 7.67
N GLU A 89 10.50 -5.34 8.86
CA GLU A 89 10.37 -6.18 10.06
C GLU A 89 8.96 -6.29 10.58
N LEU A 90 7.98 -5.79 9.84
CA LEU A 90 6.59 -5.82 10.29
C LEU A 90 6.03 -7.23 10.23
N SER A 91 5.26 -7.59 11.27
CA SER A 91 4.41 -8.76 11.21
C SER A 91 3.14 -8.41 10.44
N THR A 92 2.36 -9.43 10.09
CA THR A 92 1.06 -9.20 9.47
C THR A 92 0.18 -8.32 10.37
N ASN A 93 0.16 -8.59 11.67
CA ASN A 93 -0.66 -7.80 12.59
C ASN A 93 -0.23 -6.34 12.64
N GLU A 94 1.07 -6.08 12.66
CA GLU A 94 1.57 -4.72 12.67
C GLU A 94 1.21 -3.98 11.39
N ALA A 95 1.35 -4.65 10.25
CA ALA A 95 0.98 -4.06 8.97
C ALA A 95 -0.51 -3.76 8.92
N VAL A 96 -1.34 -4.70 9.39
CA VAL A 96 -2.79 -4.50 9.42
C VAL A 96 -3.18 -3.32 10.31
N GLU A 97 -2.51 -3.18 11.46
CA GLU A 97 -2.78 -2.04 12.33
C GLU A 97 -2.47 -0.71 11.64
N LEU A 98 -1.37 -0.65 10.89
CA LEU A 98 -1.07 0.55 10.11
C LEU A 98 -2.12 0.80 9.04
N MET A 99 -2.59 -0.26 8.37
CA MET A 99 -3.65 -0.13 7.37
C MET A 99 -4.92 0.45 7.98
N LYS A 100 -5.29 -0.03 9.16
CA LYS A 100 -6.47 0.48 9.85
C LYS A 100 -6.32 1.94 10.23
N LYS A 101 -5.13 2.33 10.70
CA LYS A 101 -4.87 3.73 11.04
C LYS A 101 -4.98 4.63 9.81
N LEU A 102 -4.47 4.17 8.66
CA LEU A 102 -4.57 4.92 7.43
C LEU A 102 -6.03 5.11 7.04
N ARG A 103 -6.82 4.05 7.12
CA ARG A 103 -8.24 4.14 6.80
C ARG A 103 -8.97 5.09 7.75
N GLU A 104 -8.66 5.05 9.03
CA GLU A 104 -9.29 5.94 9.99
C GLU A 104 -8.98 7.40 9.71
N ALA A 105 -7.72 7.69 9.37
CA ALA A 105 -7.33 9.05 9.05
C ALA A 105 -8.05 9.59 7.82
N SER A 106 -8.24 8.73 6.81
CA SER A 106 -8.98 9.08 5.62
C SER A 106 -10.48 9.02 5.85
N GLY A 107 -10.90 7.99 6.58
CA GLY A 107 -12.31 7.73 6.83
C GLY A 107 -12.99 8.83 7.61
N GLY A 108 -12.22 9.57 8.41
CA GLY A 108 -12.79 10.70 9.12
C GLY A 108 -13.38 11.73 8.16
N GLU A 109 -12.74 11.93 7.03
CA GLU A 109 -13.26 12.82 6.00
C GLU A 109 -14.45 12.19 5.29
N GLN A 110 -14.32 10.93 4.95
CA GLN A 110 -15.38 10.22 4.26
C GLN A 110 -16.61 10.03 5.12
N ARG A 111 -16.41 9.93 6.42
CA ARG A 111 -17.52 9.74 7.32
C ARG A 111 -18.50 10.89 7.26
N GLY A 112 -18.01 12.11 7.02
CA GLY A 112 -18.88 13.23 6.84
C GLY A 112 -19.83 13.01 5.69
N ASP A 113 -19.30 12.52 4.58
CA ASP A 113 -20.14 12.19 3.43
C ASP A 113 -21.05 11.03 3.75
N ALA A 114 -20.49 10.05 4.41
CA ALA A 114 -21.23 8.86 4.71
C ALA A 114 -22.44 9.15 5.55
N THR A 115 -22.35 10.07 6.47
CA THR A 115 -23.46 10.34 7.37
C THR A 115 -24.60 11.08 6.73
N LEU A 116 -24.44 11.50 5.51
CA LEU A 116 -25.51 12.19 4.82
C LEU A 116 -26.60 11.28 4.34
N ARG A 117 -26.41 10.01 4.52
CA ARG A 117 -27.37 9.09 4.05
C ARG A 117 -28.49 8.91 4.77
#